data_d556d0974b903fc7b163888e5ab2e1c8
#
_entry.id   d556d0974b903fc7b163888e5ab2e1c8
#
_cell.length_a   1.000
_cell.length_b   1.000
_cell.length_c   1.000
_cell.angle_alpha   90.00
_cell.angle_beta   90.00
_cell.angle_gamma   90.00
#
_symmetry.space_group_name_H-M   'P 1'
#
loop_
_entity.id
_entity.type
_entity.pdbx_description
1 polymer ?
#
loop_
_entity_poly.entity_id
_entity_poly.type
_entity_poly.pdbx_seq_one_letter_code
_entity_poly.pdbx_strand_id
1 'polypeptide(L)' 'MNKTELVAAMAKDTNLSKKDVEAVLKSFIDVVSEELKKGEKVQLVGFG' A
#
# COMPACT_ATOMS: atom_id res chain seq x y z
N MET A 1 13.29 -4.41 -6.06
CA MET A 1 11.95 -5.07 -6.09
C MET A 1 11.00 -4.22 -6.91
N ASN A 2 10.34 -4.79 -7.87
CA ASN A 2 9.36 -4.07 -8.66
C ASN A 2 7.95 -4.28 -8.08
N LYS A 3 6.96 -3.58 -8.64
CA LYS A 3 5.58 -3.65 -8.14
C LYS A 3 5.03 -5.07 -8.19
N THR A 4 5.30 -5.80 -9.26
CA THR A 4 4.81 -7.17 -9.41
C THR A 4 5.36 -8.08 -8.32
N GLU A 5 6.64 -7.96 -8.04
CA GLU A 5 7.28 -8.74 -6.98
C GLU A 5 6.75 -8.36 -5.61
N LEU A 6 6.53 -7.07 -5.39
CA LEU A 6 5.97 -6.59 -4.13
C LEU A 6 4.58 -7.15 -3.89
N VAL A 7 3.71 -7.11 -4.91
CA VAL A 7 2.36 -7.66 -4.82
C VAL A 7 2.41 -9.15 -4.52
N ALA A 8 3.28 -9.88 -5.19
CA ALA A 8 3.40 -11.32 -4.96
C ALA A 8 3.85 -11.63 -3.54
N ALA A 9 4.83 -10.88 -3.04
CA ALA A 9 5.34 -11.07 -1.67
C ALA A 9 4.26 -10.75 -0.63
N MET A 10 3.52 -9.66 -0.85
CA MET A 10 2.43 -9.26 0.06
C MET A 10 1.29 -10.27 0.05
N ALA A 11 0.95 -10.80 -1.12
CA ALA A 11 -0.09 -11.81 -1.24
C ALA A 11 0.29 -13.07 -0.47
N LYS A 12 1.54 -13.49 -0.56
CA LYS A 12 2.04 -14.63 0.17
C LYS A 12 2.02 -14.40 1.67
N ASP A 13 2.47 -13.23 2.09
CA ASP A 13 2.56 -12.87 3.51
C ASP A 13 1.19 -12.78 4.17
N THR A 14 0.20 -12.24 3.46
CA THR A 14 -1.14 -11.99 3.99
C THR A 14 -2.13 -13.12 3.68
N ASN A 15 -1.73 -14.06 2.84
CA ASN A 15 -2.61 -15.12 2.35
C ASN A 15 -3.82 -14.59 1.59
N LEU A 16 -3.66 -13.43 0.97
CA LEU A 16 -4.67 -12.82 0.11
C LEU A 16 -4.34 -13.08 -1.35
N SER A 17 -5.33 -12.89 -2.23
CA SER A 17 -5.09 -12.98 -3.67
C SER A 17 -4.28 -11.77 -4.14
N LYS A 18 -3.59 -11.91 -5.26
CA LYS A 18 -2.86 -10.80 -5.85
C LYS A 18 -3.79 -9.64 -6.20
N LYS A 19 -4.99 -9.96 -6.66
CA LYS A 19 -6.00 -8.95 -6.97
C LYS A 19 -6.38 -8.13 -5.75
N ASP A 20 -6.59 -8.79 -4.61
CA ASP A 20 -6.92 -8.12 -3.36
C ASP A 20 -5.77 -7.24 -2.90
N VAL A 21 -4.53 -7.75 -3.00
CA VAL A 21 -3.34 -6.98 -2.61
C VAL A 21 -3.19 -5.75 -3.49
N GLU A 22 -3.42 -5.89 -4.80
CA GLU A 22 -3.35 -4.74 -5.71
C GLU A 22 -4.38 -3.67 -5.36
N ALA A 23 -5.59 -4.09 -5.00
CA ALA A 23 -6.64 -3.16 -4.61
C ALA A 23 -6.25 -2.41 -3.33
N VAL A 24 -5.72 -3.11 -2.35
CA VAL A 24 -5.28 -2.50 -1.09
C VAL A 24 -4.11 -1.55 -1.33
N LEU A 25 -3.15 -1.96 -2.13
CA LEU A 25 -1.98 -1.13 -2.43
C LEU A 25 -2.37 0.14 -3.18
N LYS A 26 -3.28 0.03 -4.14
CA LYS A 26 -3.78 1.19 -4.86
C LYS A 26 -4.51 2.14 -3.92
N SER A 27 -5.35 1.62 -3.05
CA SER A 27 -6.07 2.42 -2.07
C SER A 27 -5.10 3.17 -1.15
N PHE A 28 -4.06 2.49 -0.69
CA PHE A 28 -3.04 3.08 0.15
C PHE A 28 -2.39 4.29 -0.53
N ILE A 29 -1.97 4.10 -1.79
CA ILE A 29 -1.33 5.17 -2.56
C ILE A 29 -2.29 6.34 -2.77
N ASP A 30 -3.54 6.05 -3.15
CA ASP A 30 -4.54 7.07 -3.42
C ASP A 30 -4.84 7.91 -2.17
N VAL A 31 -5.03 7.25 -1.04
CA VAL A 31 -5.35 7.93 0.23
C VAL A 31 -4.18 8.79 0.69
N VAL A 32 -2.97 8.26 0.64
CA VAL A 32 -1.78 9.00 1.02
C VAL A 32 -1.60 10.22 0.11
N SER A 33 -1.79 10.06 -1.19
CA SER A 33 -1.68 11.17 -2.14
C SER A 33 -2.70 12.27 -1.85
N GLU A 34 -3.94 11.89 -1.52
CA GLU A 34 -4.98 12.85 -1.16
C GLU A 34 -4.61 13.65 0.09
N GLU A 35 -4.12 12.97 1.11
CA GLU A 35 -3.74 13.63 2.36
C GLU A 35 -2.59 14.62 2.14
N LEU A 36 -1.62 14.24 1.33
CA LEU A 36 -0.50 15.12 1.01
C LEU A 36 -0.95 16.35 0.21
N LYS A 37 -1.93 16.19 -0.66
CA LYS A 37 -2.50 17.32 -1.41
C LYS A 37 -3.20 18.32 -0.50
N LYS A 38 -3.79 17.84 0.59
CA LYS A 38 -4.44 18.69 1.59
C LYS A 38 -3.43 19.37 2.50
N GLY A 39 -2.16 19.08 2.36
CA GLY A 39 -1.12 19.62 3.21
C GLY A 39 -0.99 18.94 4.55
N GLU A 40 -1.63 17.79 4.71
CA GLU A 40 -1.55 17.02 5.95
C GLU A 40 -0.40 16.02 5.88
N LYS A 41 0.12 15.68 7.04
CA LYS A 41 1.17 14.68 7.14
C LYS A 41 0.58 13.31 7.39
N VAL A 42 1.12 12.32 6.71
CA VAL A 42 0.77 10.94 6.96
C VAL A 42 1.79 10.37 7.93
N GLN A 43 1.34 9.94 9.09
CA GLN A 43 2.20 9.33 10.09
C GLN A 43 2.02 7.82 10.05
N LEU A 44 3.09 7.12 9.71
CA LEU A 44 3.08 5.66 9.67
C LEU A 44 3.72 5.16 10.97
N VAL A 45 2.98 5.29 12.04
CA VAL A 45 3.44 4.89 13.37
C VAL A 45 3.66 3.39 13.38
N GLY A 46 4.81 2.97 13.84
CA GLY A 46 5.16 1.57 13.85
C GLY A 46 6.07 1.14 12.70
N PHE A 47 6.31 2.05 11.76
CA PHE A 47 7.25 1.78 10.67
C PHE A 47 8.68 2.20 10.99
N GLY A 48 8.88 2.74 12.12
CA GLY A 48 10.21 3.08 12.58
C GLY A 48 10.76 4.39 12.07
#